data_49d4023c970785bb30aa1cb6e4256660
#
_entry.id   49d4023c970785bb30aa1cb6e4256660
#
_cell.length_a   1.000
_cell.length_b   1.000
_cell.length_c   1.000
_cell.angle_alpha   90.00
_cell.angle_beta   90.00
_cell.angle_gamma   90.00
#
_symmetry.space_group_name_H-M   'P 1'
#
loop_
_entity.id
_entity.type
_entity.pdbx_description
1 polymer ?
#
loop_
_entity_poly.entity_id
_entity_poly.type
_entity_poly.pdbx_seq_one_letter_code
_entity_poly.pdbx_strand_id
1 'polypeptide(L)'
;MKHKLDYVNFQLKNIRKDNLYRKMYSSKITGPYIIINSKTFINLSSNDYLGLSQPKISNQQNQSSSRLIAGNDDSFKILEEKLAKHKSQKNSLIFPTGYMANL
;
A
#
# COMPACT_ATOMS: atom_id res chain seq x y z
N MET A 1 25.43 -10.98 -5.05
CA MET A 1 24.00 -10.59 -5.16
C MET A 1 23.03 -11.78 -5.28
N LYS A 2 23.34 -12.91 -5.92
CA LYS A 2 22.46 -14.10 -5.99
C LYS A 2 22.03 -14.63 -4.59
N HIS A 3 22.94 -14.78 -3.63
CA HIS A 3 22.65 -15.34 -2.31
C HIS A 3 21.58 -14.56 -1.48
N LYS A 4 21.51 -13.22 -1.59
CA LYS A 4 20.47 -12.44 -0.89
C LYS A 4 19.07 -12.68 -1.45
N LEU A 5 18.95 -12.79 -2.77
CA LEU A 5 17.67 -13.08 -3.41
C LEU A 5 17.19 -14.50 -3.14
N ASP A 6 18.09 -15.46 -3.03
CA ASP A 6 17.76 -16.85 -2.69
C ASP A 6 17.17 -16.96 -1.27
N TYR A 7 17.77 -16.26 -0.30
CA TYR A 7 17.23 -16.18 1.05
C TYR A 7 15.83 -15.55 1.08
N VAL A 8 15.64 -14.40 0.40
CA VAL A 8 14.33 -13.73 0.34
C VAL A 8 13.28 -14.64 -0.30
N ASN A 9 13.61 -15.31 -1.39
CA ASN A 9 12.70 -16.25 -2.05
C ASN A 9 12.33 -17.43 -1.16
N PHE A 10 13.28 -17.95 -0.39
CA PHE A 10 13.04 -19.01 0.59
C PHE A 10 12.06 -18.54 1.68
N GLN A 11 12.29 -17.37 2.27
CA GLN A 11 11.40 -16.79 3.28
C GLN A 11 9.99 -16.54 2.74
N LEU A 12 9.88 -15.98 1.54
CA LEU A 12 8.57 -15.75 0.89
C LEU A 12 7.81 -17.06 0.65
N LYS A 13 8.52 -18.15 0.30
CA LYS A 13 7.91 -19.47 0.13
C LYS A 13 7.34 -19.99 1.45
N ASN A 14 8.06 -19.84 2.57
CA ASN A 14 7.59 -20.24 3.88
C ASN A 14 6.36 -19.43 4.32
N ILE A 15 6.43 -18.09 4.21
CA ILE A 15 5.31 -17.19 4.53
C ILE A 15 4.04 -17.55 3.72
N ARG A 16 4.18 -17.94 2.46
CA ARG A 16 3.04 -18.39 1.64
C ARG A 16 2.51 -19.74 2.10
N LYS A 17 3.38 -20.68 2.46
CA LYS A 17 3.01 -22.00 2.98
C LYS A 17 2.20 -21.88 4.28
N ASP A 18 2.58 -20.93 5.13
CA ASP A 18 1.94 -20.67 6.41
C ASP A 18 0.72 -19.74 6.31
N ASN A 19 0.28 -19.38 5.10
CA ASN A 19 -0.83 -18.44 4.82
C ASN A 19 -0.67 -17.06 5.46
N LEU A 20 0.58 -16.62 5.71
CA LEU A 20 0.91 -15.32 6.31
C LEU A 20 1.29 -14.27 5.27
N TYR A 21 1.27 -14.62 3.97
CA TYR A 21 1.62 -13.70 2.90
C TYR A 21 0.57 -12.60 2.75
N ARG A 22 0.97 -11.36 2.98
CA ARG A 22 0.13 -10.18 2.80
C ARG A 22 0.44 -9.51 1.46
N LYS A 23 -0.61 -9.11 0.76
CA LYS A 23 -0.52 -8.41 -0.52
C LYS A 23 -1.14 -7.03 -0.39
N MET A 24 -0.45 -6.01 -0.89
CA MET A 24 -1.04 -4.68 -1.05
C MET A 24 -1.94 -4.70 -2.28
N TYR A 25 -3.17 -4.26 -2.12
CA TYR A 25 -4.11 -4.04 -3.21
C TYR A 25 -4.25 -2.53 -3.42
N SER A 26 -4.23 -2.09 -4.68
CA SER A 26 -4.66 -0.74 -5.01
C SER A 26 -6.13 -0.59 -4.66
N SER A 27 -6.47 0.46 -3.95
CA SER A 27 -7.83 0.70 -3.48
C SER A 27 -8.20 2.16 -3.61
N LYS A 28 -9.49 2.41 -3.88
CA LYS A 28 -10.08 3.74 -3.86
C LYS A 28 -11.16 3.78 -2.78
N ILE A 29 -11.07 4.75 -1.89
CA ILE A 29 -12.05 4.94 -0.80
C ILE A 29 -13.02 6.05 -1.18
N THR A 30 -14.30 5.82 -0.96
CA THR A 30 -15.37 6.80 -1.20
C THR A 30 -16.40 6.67 -0.07
N GLY A 31 -16.32 7.56 0.91
CA GLY A 31 -17.14 7.47 2.13
C GLY A 31 -16.95 6.11 2.83
N PRO A 32 -18.04 5.40 3.16
CA PRO A 32 -17.96 4.10 3.84
C PRO A 32 -17.59 2.93 2.91
N TYR A 33 -17.29 3.19 1.65
CA TYR A 33 -17.00 2.15 0.65
C TYR A 33 -15.54 2.13 0.23
N ILE A 34 -15.04 0.93 -0.07
CA ILE A 34 -13.72 0.70 -0.67
C ILE A 34 -13.89 -0.06 -1.98
N ILE A 35 -13.18 0.36 -3.02
CA ILE A 35 -13.15 -0.30 -4.32
C ILE A 35 -11.80 -0.99 -4.47
N ILE A 36 -11.82 -2.31 -4.64
CA ILE A 36 -10.64 -3.16 -4.86
C ILE A 36 -10.92 -4.05 -6.09
N ASN A 37 -10.04 -4.05 -7.07
CA ASN A 37 -10.19 -4.84 -8.30
C ASN A 37 -11.58 -4.64 -8.96
N SER A 38 -12.04 -3.40 -9.06
CA SER A 38 -13.34 -3.01 -9.62
C SER A 38 -14.57 -3.54 -8.86
N LYS A 39 -14.40 -4.08 -7.66
CA LYS A 39 -15.49 -4.50 -6.78
C LYS A 39 -15.61 -3.54 -5.61
N THR A 40 -16.85 -3.19 -5.26
CA THR A 40 -17.16 -2.31 -4.14
C THR A 40 -17.50 -3.12 -2.90
N PHE A 41 -16.91 -2.75 -1.76
CA PHE A 41 -17.13 -3.36 -0.46
C PHE A 41 -17.44 -2.28 0.58
N ILE A 42 -18.10 -2.63 1.67
CA ILE A 42 -18.19 -1.79 2.87
C ILE A 42 -16.84 -1.84 3.58
N ASN A 43 -16.25 -0.66 3.85
CA ASN A 43 -14.92 -0.54 4.45
C ASN A 43 -15.01 -0.57 5.98
N LEU A 44 -14.98 -1.75 6.57
CA LEU A 44 -14.92 -1.94 8.02
C LEU A 44 -13.49 -1.82 8.59
N SER A 45 -12.49 -1.62 7.73
CA SER A 45 -11.06 -1.51 8.13
C SER A 45 -10.58 -0.06 8.23
N SER A 46 -11.48 0.92 8.05
CA SER A 46 -11.16 2.33 8.18
C SER A 46 -11.08 2.76 9.64
N ASN A 47 -10.12 3.64 9.95
CA ASN A 47 -10.05 4.36 11.23
C ASN A 47 -10.76 5.72 11.15
N ASP A 48 -11.35 6.05 10.02
CA ASP A 48 -12.06 7.30 9.78
C ASP A 48 -13.51 7.22 10.26
N TYR A 49 -13.69 7.05 11.55
CA TYR A 49 -15.00 6.87 12.19
C TYR A 49 -15.96 8.07 12.04
N LEU A 50 -15.41 9.27 11.86
CA LEU A 50 -16.18 10.51 11.73
C LEU A 50 -16.25 11.02 10.28
N GLY A 51 -15.66 10.32 9.31
CA GLY A 51 -15.62 10.74 7.90
C GLY A 51 -14.80 11.99 7.64
N LEU A 52 -13.81 12.30 8.49
CA LEU A 52 -12.99 13.51 8.40
C LEU A 52 -11.77 13.37 7.49
N SER A 53 -11.50 12.19 6.94
CA SER A 53 -10.39 11.97 6.02
C SER A 53 -10.63 12.56 4.62
N GLN A 54 -11.85 12.97 4.32
CA GLN A 54 -12.21 13.60 3.04
C GLN A 54 -12.53 15.09 3.24
N PRO A 55 -11.53 15.96 3.41
CA PRO A 55 -11.79 17.37 3.59
C PRO A 55 -12.37 17.97 2.29
N LYS A 56 -13.44 18.71 2.41
CA LYS A 56 -14.08 19.45 1.30
C LYS A 56 -13.19 20.56 0.69
N ILE A 57 -11.99 20.79 1.27
CA ILE A 57 -11.15 21.98 1.03
C ILE A 57 -9.98 21.68 0.08
N SER A 58 -9.62 20.44 -0.18
CA SER A 58 -8.54 20.11 -1.13
C SER A 58 -8.83 18.82 -1.90
N ASN A 59 -8.30 18.75 -3.12
CA ASN A 59 -8.33 17.52 -3.93
C ASN A 59 -7.40 16.40 -3.37
N GLN A 60 -6.88 16.58 -2.16
CA GLN A 60 -6.03 15.60 -1.51
C GLN A 60 -6.88 14.71 -0.61
N GLN A 61 -6.87 13.42 -0.89
CA GLN A 61 -7.46 12.41 -0.04
C GLN A 61 -6.44 11.99 1.01
N ASN A 62 -6.82 12.05 2.29
CA ASN A 62 -6.02 11.51 3.38
C ASN A 62 -6.26 10.01 3.50
N GLN A 63 -5.22 9.28 3.90
CA GLN A 63 -5.34 7.84 4.11
C GLN A 63 -6.04 7.57 5.44
N SER A 64 -7.12 6.78 5.40
CA SER A 64 -7.90 6.41 6.59
C SER A 64 -7.45 5.09 7.22
N SER A 65 -6.41 4.46 6.69
CA SER A 65 -5.92 3.15 7.10
C SER A 65 -4.48 2.92 6.64
N SER A 66 -3.81 1.90 7.17
CA SER A 66 -2.47 1.52 6.70
C SER A 66 -2.50 0.92 5.30
N ARG A 67 -1.38 1.01 4.57
CA ARG A 67 -1.25 0.50 3.19
C ARG A 67 -1.55 -1.00 3.05
N LEU A 68 -1.19 -1.81 4.05
CA LEU A 68 -1.42 -3.26 4.03
C LEU A 68 -2.85 -3.67 4.35
N ILE A 69 -3.69 -2.72 4.79
CA ILE A 69 -5.11 -2.97 5.10
C ILE A 69 -5.98 -2.37 4.00
N ALA A 70 -6.23 -1.08 4.02
CA ALA A 70 -7.12 -0.41 3.08
C ALA A 70 -6.57 0.93 2.54
N GLY A 71 -5.43 1.39 3.03
CA GLY A 71 -4.85 2.71 2.73
C GLY A 71 -3.85 2.72 1.56
N ASN A 72 -3.86 1.75 0.65
CA ASN A 72 -2.98 1.76 -0.53
C ASN A 72 -3.68 2.37 -1.74
N ASP A 73 -3.79 3.68 -1.73
CA ASP A 73 -4.35 4.49 -2.82
C ASP A 73 -3.45 4.49 -4.07
N ASP A 74 -4.02 4.74 -5.25
CA ASP A 74 -3.30 4.80 -6.52
C ASP A 74 -2.21 5.89 -6.56
N SER A 75 -2.30 6.93 -5.73
CA SER A 75 -1.28 7.97 -5.61
C SER A 75 0.08 7.41 -5.18
N PHE A 76 0.10 6.40 -4.31
CA PHE A 76 1.34 5.70 -3.94
C PHE A 76 2.00 5.03 -5.14
N LYS A 77 1.22 4.31 -5.94
CA LYS A 77 1.72 3.65 -7.15
C LYS A 77 2.30 4.65 -8.13
N ILE A 78 1.58 5.74 -8.40
CA ILE A 78 2.03 6.79 -9.32
C ILE A 78 3.35 7.42 -8.83
N LEU A 79 3.46 7.68 -7.52
CA LEU A 79 4.67 8.26 -6.94
C LEU A 79 5.83 7.25 -6.98
N GLU A 80 5.60 6.00 -6.64
CA GLU A 80 6.60 4.91 -6.70
C GLU A 80 7.13 4.74 -8.12
N GLU A 81 6.27 4.73 -9.14
CA GLU A 81 6.69 4.66 -10.56
C GLU A 81 7.54 5.87 -10.98
N LYS A 82 7.15 7.10 -10.57
CA LYS A 82 7.92 8.32 -10.85
C LYS A 82 9.29 8.29 -10.19
N LEU A 83 9.38 7.86 -8.93
CA LEU A 83 10.64 7.75 -8.20
C LEU A 83 11.54 6.68 -8.80
N ALA A 84 11.01 5.52 -9.17
CA ALA A 84 11.75 4.46 -9.84
C ALA A 84 12.35 4.97 -11.15
N LYS A 85 11.55 5.66 -11.98
CA LYS A 85 12.02 6.27 -13.23
C LYS A 85 13.10 7.32 -13.00
N HIS A 86 12.91 8.22 -12.01
CA HIS A 86 13.88 9.28 -11.67
C HIS A 86 15.22 8.70 -11.24
N LYS A 87 15.23 7.59 -10.53
CA LYS A 87 16.45 6.89 -10.07
C LYS A 87 16.96 5.82 -11.03
N SER A 88 16.39 5.69 -12.23
CA SER A 88 16.72 4.65 -13.21
C SER A 88 16.67 3.25 -12.61
N GLN A 89 15.72 3.00 -11.73
CA GLN A 89 15.47 1.71 -11.10
C GLN A 89 14.21 1.04 -11.68
N LYS A 90 14.11 -0.28 -11.55
CA LYS A 90 12.92 -1.03 -12.01
C LYS A 90 11.68 -0.74 -11.18
N ASN A 91 11.84 -0.59 -9.88
CA ASN A 91 10.76 -0.35 -8.94
C ASN A 91 11.26 0.54 -7.80
N SER A 92 10.33 1.16 -7.08
CA SER A 92 10.57 1.81 -5.79
C SER A 92 9.47 1.45 -4.81
N LEU A 93 9.71 1.65 -3.52
CA LEU A 93 8.74 1.45 -2.46
C LEU A 93 8.87 2.59 -1.46
N ILE A 94 7.72 3.18 -1.10
CA ILE A 94 7.64 4.29 -0.15
C ILE A 94 7.35 3.74 1.24
N PHE A 95 8.12 4.21 2.22
CA PHE A 95 7.92 3.95 3.64
C PHE A 95 7.60 5.25 4.39
N PRO A 96 6.81 5.19 5.49
CA PRO A 96 6.46 6.39 6.26
C PRO A 96 7.64 7.00 7.03
N THR A 97 8.71 6.23 7.25
CA THR A 97 9.93 6.72 7.90
C THR A 97 11.17 6.13 7.25
N GLY A 98 12.30 6.87 7.29
CA GLY A 98 13.60 6.37 6.84
C GLY A 98 14.09 5.17 7.64
N TYR A 99 13.75 5.09 8.92
CA TYR A 99 14.07 3.94 9.76
C TYR A 99 13.47 2.64 9.19
N MET A 100 12.18 2.66 8.85
CA MET A 100 11.51 1.48 8.25
C MET A 100 12.07 1.12 6.87
N ALA A 101 12.57 2.09 6.12
CA ALA A 101 13.19 1.85 4.82
C ALA A 101 14.57 1.17 4.94
N ASN A 102 15.24 1.29 6.10
CA ASN A 102 16.59 0.77 6.35
C ASN A 102 16.61 -0.58 7.10
N LEU A 103 15.47 -1.04 7.58
CA LEU A 103 15.32 -2.38 8.18
C LEU A 103 15.27 -3.47 7.10
#